data_036ff4c99f2edab44101dfe2b19aa491
#
_entry.id   036ff4c99f2edab44101dfe2b19aa491
#
_cell.length_a   1.000
_cell.length_b   1.000
_cell.length_c   1.000
_cell.angle_alpha   90.00
_cell.angle_beta   90.00
_cell.angle_gamma   90.00
#
_symmetry.space_group_name_H-M   'P 1'
#
loop_
_entity.id
_entity.type
_entity.pdbx_description
1 polymer ?
#
loop_
_entity_poly.entity_id
_entity_poly.type
_entity_poly.pdbx_seq_one_letter_code
_entity_poly.pdbx_strand_id
1 'polypeptide(L)'
;MTRKQRHLLTRIIVAAVLFLAGSLLHLPELAEMAVFLVCYVVVGWDIVWKAITNILHGQVFDENFLMTIATIGALILGEHSEGVAVMLFYQVGEWFQSYAVSKSRKSIASLMDIRPDYANIERDGKLVQVDPDEVQIGETIVVKPGERIPLDGTILKGFSTLDTSALTGESMPREVEPGMEVISGCINQTGILNIQTTKEFGESTVAKILDLVENASDKKGRIENFITRFARYYTPVVVFAALALAILPPLITQQPFNTWIYRALTFLVISCPCALVISIPLSFFGGIGGASKIGVLVKGSNYLEALANTEVVVFDKTGTLTKGSFAVSEIHPVGMEEAQLLELAAYAEDYSNHPISLSIKNAYGEKIDNSRVSDVQEIAGHGVQAVIDGKTILAGNTKLMEKEHIKYTPSSAVGTVVYLACDGKYAGCIVIEDEIKADAPAAIKLLKSAGIRKTVMLTGDADAVGKKVAGQLHLDQVYTELLPADKVDRVESLLKQKSEKGMLAFVGDGINDAPVLARADVGIAMGGLGSDAAIEAADVVLMTDEPSKIAAVMKIARKTIRIANQNIVFALGVKFLVLILGALGYANMWAAVFADVGVSIIAILNAIRAMRVKLPDMPAGSTNQG
;
A
#
# COMPACT_ATOMS: atom_id res chain seq x y z
N MET A 1 19.36 18.10 -0.25
CA MET A 1 19.85 18.32 1.14
C MET A 1 19.04 19.43 1.80
N THR A 2 18.56 19.20 3.01
CA THR A 2 17.88 20.24 3.80
C THR A 2 18.87 21.26 4.34
N ARG A 3 18.39 22.44 4.75
CA ARG A 3 19.25 23.48 5.37
C ARG A 3 19.98 22.95 6.61
N LYS A 4 19.30 22.12 7.42
CA LYS A 4 19.84 21.48 8.62
C LYS A 4 20.99 20.50 8.29
N GLN A 5 20.82 19.68 7.23
CA GLN A 5 21.86 18.73 6.76
C GLN A 5 23.10 19.45 6.22
N ARG A 6 22.94 20.62 5.56
CA ARG A 6 24.09 21.43 5.10
C ARG A 6 24.88 21.99 6.27
N HIS A 7 24.19 22.52 7.28
CA HIS A 7 24.86 23.03 8.49
C HIS A 7 25.65 21.94 9.23
N LEU A 8 25.05 20.74 9.38
CA LEU A 8 25.75 19.62 10.00
C LEU A 8 26.99 19.21 9.21
N LEU A 9 26.88 19.10 7.87
CA LEU A 9 28.01 18.78 7.01
C LEU A 9 29.13 19.81 7.11
N THR A 10 28.80 21.11 7.13
CA THR A 10 29.80 22.19 7.31
C THR A 10 30.53 22.03 8.63
N ARG A 11 29.83 21.76 9.74
CA ARG A 11 30.43 21.52 11.06
C ARG A 11 31.35 20.29 11.05
N ILE A 12 30.94 19.20 10.44
CA ILE A 12 31.76 17.99 10.27
C ILE A 12 33.05 18.31 9.51
N ILE A 13 32.97 19.04 8.39
CA ILE A 13 34.14 19.42 7.59
C ILE A 13 35.09 20.29 8.41
N VAL A 14 34.57 21.31 9.11
CA VAL A 14 35.41 22.19 9.96
C VAL A 14 36.08 21.39 11.07
N ALA A 15 35.35 20.53 11.75
CA ALA A 15 35.91 19.67 12.80
C ALA A 15 36.94 18.68 12.25
N ALA A 16 36.73 18.10 11.06
CA ALA A 16 37.68 17.21 10.43
C ALA A 16 39.00 17.92 10.08
N VAL A 17 38.91 19.16 9.60
CA VAL A 17 40.12 20.00 9.34
C VAL A 17 40.86 20.33 10.65
N LEU A 18 40.13 20.69 11.69
CA LEU A 18 40.74 20.94 13.01
C LEU A 18 41.38 19.70 13.61
N PHE A 19 40.72 18.55 13.47
CA PHE A 19 41.21 17.25 13.92
C PHE A 19 42.51 16.87 13.18
N LEU A 20 42.55 16.99 11.86
CA LEU A 20 43.74 16.73 11.06
C LEU A 20 44.88 17.70 11.40
N ALA A 21 44.57 18.98 11.63
CA ALA A 21 45.55 19.96 12.05
C ALA A 21 46.14 19.60 13.42
N GLY A 22 45.30 19.24 14.41
CA GLY A 22 45.78 18.79 15.73
C GLY A 22 46.63 17.52 15.68
N SER A 23 46.28 16.56 14.78
CA SER A 23 47.01 15.30 14.67
C SER A 23 48.31 15.38 13.86
N LEU A 24 48.43 16.31 12.88
CA LEU A 24 49.59 16.42 11.98
C LEU A 24 50.58 17.49 12.40
N LEU A 25 50.12 18.54 13.03
CA LEU A 25 50.97 19.62 13.50
C LEU A 25 51.49 19.26 14.90
N HIS A 26 52.71 18.80 15.04
CA HIS A 26 53.37 18.49 16.33
C HIS A 26 53.34 19.70 17.26
N LEU A 27 52.18 19.94 17.90
CA LEU A 27 51.94 21.07 18.80
C LEU A 27 52.41 20.74 20.21
N PRO A 28 52.75 21.75 21.02
CA PRO A 28 52.94 21.55 22.46
C PRO A 28 51.65 20.93 23.08
N GLU A 29 51.82 20.08 24.08
CA GLU A 29 50.75 19.26 24.69
C GLU A 29 49.50 20.10 25.08
N LEU A 30 49.70 21.28 25.69
CA LEU A 30 48.59 22.20 26.01
C LEU A 30 47.88 22.76 24.77
N ALA A 31 48.62 23.04 23.71
CA ALA A 31 48.04 23.56 22.47
C ALA A 31 47.28 22.46 21.71
N GLU A 32 47.81 21.24 21.69
CA GLU A 32 47.16 20.06 21.12
C GLU A 32 45.83 19.77 21.84
N MET A 33 45.86 19.73 23.18
CA MET A 33 44.64 19.54 23.99
C MET A 33 43.60 20.65 23.71
N ALA A 34 44.04 21.91 23.60
CA ALA A 34 43.12 23.02 23.29
C ALA A 34 42.47 22.86 21.90
N VAL A 35 43.23 22.46 20.87
CA VAL A 35 42.70 22.22 19.53
C VAL A 35 41.67 21.08 19.53
N PHE A 36 41.94 19.96 20.21
CA PHE A 36 40.99 18.86 20.32
C PHE A 36 39.74 19.26 21.10
N LEU A 37 39.86 20.05 22.16
CA LEU A 37 38.72 20.56 22.92
C LEU A 37 37.81 21.46 22.06
N VAL A 38 38.40 22.39 21.30
CA VAL A 38 37.68 23.25 20.37
C VAL A 38 36.99 22.38 19.29
N CYS A 39 37.71 21.41 18.75
CA CYS A 39 37.14 20.46 17.77
C CYS A 39 35.94 19.71 18.35
N TYR A 40 36.06 19.22 19.60
CA TYR A 40 34.98 18.52 20.30
C TYR A 40 33.74 19.41 20.47
N VAL A 41 33.93 20.67 20.90
CA VAL A 41 32.82 21.62 21.03
C VAL A 41 32.15 21.89 19.68
N VAL A 42 32.92 22.09 18.61
CA VAL A 42 32.39 22.33 17.28
C VAL A 42 31.53 21.14 16.78
N VAL A 43 32.01 19.93 16.99
CA VAL A 43 31.31 18.72 16.45
C VAL A 43 30.26 18.18 17.41
N GLY A 44 30.46 18.25 18.74
CA GLY A 44 29.66 17.54 19.74
C GLY A 44 28.63 18.36 20.51
N TRP A 45 28.66 19.69 20.40
CA TRP A 45 27.80 20.58 21.21
C TRP A 45 26.32 20.19 21.19
N ASP A 46 25.76 19.89 20.03
CA ASP A 46 24.36 19.54 19.87
C ASP A 46 24.01 18.17 20.48
N ILE A 47 24.93 17.22 20.47
CA ILE A 47 24.77 15.90 21.09
C ILE A 47 24.76 16.03 22.61
N VAL A 48 25.72 16.76 23.15
CA VAL A 48 25.80 17.05 24.60
C VAL A 48 24.55 17.78 25.08
N TRP A 49 24.11 18.80 24.33
CA TRP A 49 22.91 19.56 24.67
C TRP A 49 21.65 18.70 24.64
N LYS A 50 21.51 17.85 23.62
CA LYS A 50 20.41 16.89 23.55
C LYS A 50 20.43 15.91 24.72
N ALA A 51 21.60 15.37 25.06
CA ALA A 51 21.74 14.46 26.19
C ALA A 51 21.26 15.12 27.49
N ILE A 52 21.68 16.36 27.77
CA ILE A 52 21.24 17.13 28.94
C ILE A 52 19.72 17.35 28.90
N THR A 53 19.19 17.77 27.76
CA THR A 53 17.76 18.06 27.62
C THR A 53 16.92 16.81 27.81
N ASN A 54 17.35 15.66 27.25
CA ASN A 54 16.64 14.38 27.37
C ASN A 54 16.67 13.84 28.81
N ILE A 55 17.79 14.04 29.55
CA ILE A 55 17.86 13.72 30.98
C ILE A 55 16.83 14.53 31.77
N LEU A 56 16.74 15.85 31.50
CA LEU A 56 15.79 16.74 32.18
C LEU A 56 14.32 16.36 31.89
N HIS A 57 14.04 15.74 30.76
CA HIS A 57 12.72 15.22 30.40
C HIS A 57 12.49 13.74 30.81
N GLY A 58 13.38 13.17 31.64
CA GLY A 58 13.25 11.80 32.16
C GLY A 58 13.67 10.68 31.22
N GLN A 59 14.28 11.01 30.07
CA GLN A 59 14.85 10.05 29.12
C GLN A 59 16.37 9.93 29.36
N VAL A 60 16.75 9.30 30.46
CA VAL A 60 18.15 9.30 30.95
C VAL A 60 19.07 8.41 30.10
N PHE A 61 18.56 7.33 29.51
CA PHE A 61 19.39 6.32 28.81
C PHE A 61 19.12 6.33 27.31
N ASP A 62 19.45 7.44 26.64
CA ASP A 62 19.41 7.54 25.19
C ASP A 62 20.80 7.42 24.54
N GLU A 63 20.85 7.35 23.21
CA GLU A 63 22.10 7.25 22.45
C GLU A 63 23.01 8.47 22.63
N ASN A 64 22.43 9.69 22.75
CA ASN A 64 23.20 10.91 22.95
C ASN A 64 23.88 10.91 24.32
N PHE A 65 23.21 10.40 25.36
CA PHE A 65 23.77 10.20 26.68
C PHE A 65 24.96 9.23 26.67
N LEU A 66 24.83 8.06 26.03
CA LEU A 66 25.91 7.07 25.92
C LEU A 66 27.14 7.65 25.23
N MET A 67 26.93 8.35 24.08
CA MET A 67 28.01 8.97 23.33
C MET A 67 28.68 10.12 24.11
N THR A 68 27.87 10.92 24.79
CA THR A 68 28.41 12.04 25.63
C THR A 68 29.27 11.52 26.75
N ILE A 69 28.81 10.53 27.52
CA ILE A 69 29.61 9.95 28.62
C ILE A 69 30.89 9.29 28.11
N ALA A 70 30.79 8.52 27.01
CA ALA A 70 31.94 7.81 26.46
C ALA A 70 33.01 8.78 25.95
N THR A 71 32.62 9.83 25.23
CA THR A 71 33.57 10.80 24.67
C THR A 71 34.15 11.79 25.72
N ILE A 72 33.35 12.27 26.66
CA ILE A 72 33.86 13.08 27.79
C ILE A 72 34.76 12.23 28.69
N GLY A 73 34.38 10.97 28.94
CA GLY A 73 35.22 10.05 29.70
C GLY A 73 36.58 9.79 29.04
N ALA A 74 36.64 9.67 27.72
CA ALA A 74 37.90 9.56 26.97
C ALA A 74 38.76 10.81 27.11
N LEU A 75 38.16 12.00 27.00
CA LEU A 75 38.86 13.28 27.23
C LEU A 75 39.46 13.38 28.64
N ILE A 76 38.72 12.92 29.67
CA ILE A 76 39.21 12.93 31.07
C ILE A 76 40.36 11.93 31.28
N LEU A 77 40.34 10.79 30.56
CA LEU A 77 41.43 9.81 30.60
C LEU A 77 42.69 10.24 29.84
N GLY A 78 42.66 11.39 29.16
CA GLY A 78 43.79 11.90 28.35
C GLY A 78 43.78 11.40 26.89
N GLU A 79 42.78 10.60 26.49
CA GLU A 79 42.62 10.09 25.11
C GLU A 79 41.87 11.12 24.25
N HIS A 80 42.47 12.36 24.13
CA HIS A 80 41.79 13.47 23.49
C HIS A 80 41.48 13.24 22.02
N SER A 81 42.43 12.69 21.27
CA SER A 81 42.25 12.39 19.84
C SER A 81 41.17 11.34 19.61
N GLU A 82 41.08 10.30 20.46
CA GLU A 82 40.09 9.25 20.34
C GLU A 82 38.68 9.77 20.66
N GLY A 83 38.51 10.53 21.75
CA GLY A 83 37.22 11.10 22.12
C GLY A 83 36.63 12.02 21.04
N VAL A 84 37.47 12.87 20.43
CA VAL A 84 37.07 13.75 19.33
C VAL A 84 36.75 12.95 18.06
N ALA A 85 37.58 11.97 17.74
CA ALA A 85 37.35 11.12 16.56
C ALA A 85 36.04 10.34 16.65
N VAL A 86 35.74 9.75 17.80
CA VAL A 86 34.48 9.04 18.06
C VAL A 86 33.29 9.96 17.81
N MET A 87 33.33 11.20 18.36
CA MET A 87 32.25 12.16 18.14
C MET A 87 32.14 12.58 16.67
N LEU A 88 33.27 12.75 15.98
CA LEU A 88 33.30 13.11 14.56
C LEU A 88 32.70 12.00 13.69
N PHE A 89 33.12 10.75 13.89
CA PHE A 89 32.56 9.61 13.15
C PHE A 89 31.09 9.38 13.46
N TYR A 90 30.66 9.56 14.71
CA TYR A 90 29.26 9.51 15.08
C TYR A 90 28.44 10.56 14.30
N GLN A 91 28.91 11.79 14.23
CA GLN A 91 28.24 12.87 13.48
C GLN A 91 28.22 12.61 11.97
N VAL A 92 29.28 12.00 11.41
CA VAL A 92 29.28 11.54 10.00
C VAL A 92 28.22 10.48 9.79
N GLY A 93 28.09 9.51 10.71
CA GLY A 93 27.06 8.49 10.71
C GLY A 93 25.65 9.09 10.74
N GLU A 94 25.39 10.00 11.68
CA GLU A 94 24.12 10.73 11.83
C GLU A 94 23.76 11.53 10.57
N TRP A 95 24.74 12.22 9.98
CA TRP A 95 24.53 12.95 8.74
C TRP A 95 24.14 12.02 7.59
N PHE A 96 24.92 10.94 7.38
CA PHE A 96 24.64 9.95 6.32
C PHE A 96 23.26 9.32 6.49
N GLN A 97 22.92 8.95 7.71
CA GLN A 97 21.65 8.39 8.11
C GLN A 97 20.48 9.34 7.82
N SER A 98 20.57 10.58 8.29
CA SER A 98 19.59 11.63 8.04
C SER A 98 19.41 11.88 6.53
N TYR A 99 20.52 11.87 5.77
CA TYR A 99 20.50 12.03 4.32
C TYR A 99 19.82 10.84 3.63
N ALA A 100 20.17 9.62 4.00
CA ALA A 100 19.60 8.39 3.41
C ALA A 100 18.09 8.26 3.68
N VAL A 101 17.67 8.52 4.93
CA VAL A 101 16.24 8.54 5.31
C VAL A 101 15.49 9.63 4.56
N SER A 102 16.04 10.85 4.50
CA SER A 102 15.42 11.96 3.78
C SER A 102 15.32 11.68 2.27
N LYS A 103 16.35 11.08 1.67
CA LYS A 103 16.34 10.69 0.26
C LYS A 103 15.34 9.58 0.00
N SER A 104 15.25 8.58 0.89
CA SER A 104 14.28 7.49 0.78
C SER A 104 12.85 8.02 0.89
N ARG A 105 12.55 8.86 1.89
CA ARG A 105 11.24 9.51 2.01
C ARG A 105 10.89 10.36 0.79
N LYS A 106 11.85 11.16 0.28
CA LYS A 106 11.64 11.92 -0.97
C LYS A 106 11.43 11.02 -2.17
N SER A 107 12.14 9.89 -2.28
CA SER A 107 11.92 8.94 -3.37
C SER A 107 10.55 8.27 -3.29
N ILE A 108 10.00 8.05 -2.09
CA ILE A 108 8.63 7.57 -1.91
C ILE A 108 7.63 8.68 -2.26
N ALA A 109 7.85 9.90 -1.79
CA ALA A 109 7.03 11.06 -2.13
C ALA A 109 7.12 11.42 -3.63
N SER A 110 8.28 11.28 -4.27
CA SER A 110 8.45 11.53 -5.72
C SER A 110 7.95 10.39 -6.60
N LEU A 111 7.81 9.17 -6.04
CA LEU A 111 7.06 8.09 -6.70
C LEU A 111 5.55 8.40 -6.69
N MET A 112 5.13 9.27 -5.78
CA MET A 112 3.82 9.84 -5.62
C MET A 112 3.86 11.34 -5.93
N ASP A 113 4.66 11.78 -6.90
CA ASP A 113 4.62 13.14 -7.45
C ASP A 113 3.34 13.29 -8.29
N ILE A 114 2.22 12.97 -7.61
CA ILE A 114 0.86 13.03 -8.14
C ILE A 114 0.17 14.34 -7.73
N ARG A 115 0.76 15.11 -6.79
CA ARG A 115 0.19 16.40 -6.38
C ARG A 115 0.30 17.39 -7.52
N PRO A 116 -0.82 17.95 -7.98
CA PRO A 116 -0.80 19.04 -8.96
C PRO A 116 -0.27 20.32 -8.33
N ASP A 117 0.55 21.06 -9.06
CA ASP A 117 1.14 22.32 -8.58
C ASP A 117 0.15 23.50 -8.68
N TYR A 118 -0.85 23.41 -9.58
CA TYR A 118 -1.83 24.45 -9.86
C TYR A 118 -3.09 23.90 -10.53
N ALA A 119 -4.16 24.70 -10.52
CA ALA A 119 -5.37 24.51 -11.30
C ALA A 119 -5.61 25.71 -12.21
N ASN A 120 -6.00 25.47 -13.48
CA ASN A 120 -6.47 26.54 -14.36
C ASN A 120 -8.01 26.59 -14.27
N ILE A 121 -8.56 27.67 -13.75
CA ILE A 121 -10.02 27.90 -13.66
C ILE A 121 -10.47 28.99 -14.59
N GLU A 122 -11.71 28.88 -15.08
CA GLU A 122 -12.33 29.90 -15.89
C GLU A 122 -13.15 30.83 -15.01
N ARG A 123 -12.66 32.08 -14.81
CA ARG A 123 -13.37 33.15 -14.10
C ARG A 123 -13.54 34.34 -15.03
N ASP A 124 -14.75 34.82 -15.18
CA ASP A 124 -15.10 35.98 -16.06
C ASP A 124 -14.58 35.82 -17.50
N GLY A 125 -14.62 34.62 -18.07
CA GLY A 125 -14.15 34.31 -19.41
C GLY A 125 -12.63 34.35 -19.60
N LYS A 126 -11.86 34.35 -18.50
CA LYS A 126 -10.40 34.29 -18.52
C LYS A 126 -9.90 33.09 -17.73
N LEU A 127 -8.89 32.42 -18.28
CA LEU A 127 -8.17 31.37 -17.57
C LEU A 127 -7.24 32.01 -16.54
N VAL A 128 -7.46 31.68 -15.27
CA VAL A 128 -6.66 32.11 -14.14
C VAL A 128 -6.01 30.86 -13.50
N GLN A 129 -4.73 30.94 -13.27
CA GLN A 129 -4.00 29.89 -12.55
C GLN A 129 -4.06 30.16 -11.05
N VAL A 130 -4.54 29.18 -10.28
CA VAL A 130 -4.73 29.27 -8.82
C VAL A 130 -4.12 28.03 -8.15
N ASP A 131 -3.93 28.11 -6.82
CA ASP A 131 -3.60 26.92 -6.04
C ASP A 131 -4.83 25.98 -6.03
N PRO A 132 -4.64 24.65 -6.16
CA PRO A 132 -5.74 23.68 -6.06
C PRO A 132 -6.60 23.81 -4.81
N ASP A 133 -6.00 24.25 -3.68
CA ASP A 133 -6.72 24.49 -2.42
C ASP A 133 -7.71 25.68 -2.50
N GLU A 134 -7.62 26.53 -3.50
CA GLU A 134 -8.52 27.69 -3.70
C GLU A 134 -9.73 27.39 -4.59
N VAL A 135 -9.77 26.20 -5.21
CA VAL A 135 -10.85 25.80 -6.12
C VAL A 135 -12.03 25.25 -5.34
N GLN A 136 -13.23 25.78 -5.63
CA GLN A 136 -14.47 25.37 -4.97
C GLN A 136 -15.20 24.28 -5.75
N ILE A 137 -16.05 23.53 -5.05
CA ILE A 137 -16.92 22.52 -5.67
C ILE A 137 -17.86 23.21 -6.67
N GLY A 138 -17.96 22.65 -7.88
CA GLY A 138 -18.79 23.15 -8.95
C GLY A 138 -18.09 24.14 -9.88
N GLU A 139 -16.87 24.62 -9.55
CA GLU A 139 -16.07 25.43 -10.49
C GLU A 139 -15.59 24.57 -11.67
N THR A 140 -15.39 25.22 -12.81
CA THR A 140 -14.88 24.55 -14.01
C THR A 140 -13.37 24.74 -14.11
N ILE A 141 -12.63 23.65 -14.08
CA ILE A 141 -11.19 23.60 -14.33
C ILE A 141 -10.92 23.22 -15.78
N VAL A 142 -9.87 23.80 -16.36
CA VAL A 142 -9.42 23.53 -17.73
C VAL A 142 -8.07 22.84 -17.68
N VAL A 143 -8.01 21.59 -18.18
CA VAL A 143 -6.80 20.76 -18.16
C VAL A 143 -6.31 20.56 -19.59
N LYS A 144 -5.12 21.07 -19.89
CA LYS A 144 -4.48 20.97 -21.21
C LYS A 144 -3.69 19.67 -21.35
N PRO A 145 -3.37 19.24 -22.59
CA PRO A 145 -2.44 18.12 -22.82
C PRO A 145 -1.11 18.31 -22.07
N GLY A 146 -0.66 17.27 -21.40
CA GLY A 146 0.54 17.27 -20.56
C GLY A 146 0.34 17.76 -19.13
N GLU A 147 -0.83 18.35 -18.81
CA GLU A 147 -1.13 18.80 -17.44
C GLU A 147 -1.76 17.69 -16.61
N ARG A 148 -1.58 17.76 -15.29
CA ARG A 148 -2.25 16.88 -14.33
C ARG A 148 -3.64 17.40 -14.03
N ILE A 149 -4.59 16.50 -13.83
CA ILE A 149 -5.94 16.84 -13.34
C ILE A 149 -5.80 17.25 -11.87
N PRO A 150 -6.14 18.51 -11.51
CA PRO A 150 -5.87 19.01 -10.16
C PRO A 150 -6.88 18.54 -9.11
N LEU A 151 -8.15 18.34 -9.47
CA LEU A 151 -9.24 17.92 -8.58
C LEU A 151 -10.10 16.85 -9.23
N ASP A 152 -10.76 16.05 -8.40
CA ASP A 152 -11.77 15.09 -8.85
C ASP A 152 -12.97 15.85 -9.43
N GLY A 153 -13.55 15.33 -10.53
CA GLY A 153 -14.68 15.99 -11.17
C GLY A 153 -15.28 15.21 -12.33
N THR A 154 -16.27 15.82 -12.98
CA THR A 154 -16.95 15.27 -14.15
C THR A 154 -16.61 16.07 -15.39
N ILE A 155 -16.31 15.43 -16.50
CA ILE A 155 -16.00 16.09 -17.76
C ILE A 155 -17.28 16.75 -18.32
N LEU A 156 -17.25 18.07 -18.49
CA LEU A 156 -18.31 18.82 -19.15
C LEU A 156 -18.12 18.85 -20.66
N LYS A 157 -16.85 18.97 -21.11
CA LYS A 157 -16.51 19.13 -22.52
C LYS A 157 -15.10 18.67 -22.81
N GLY A 158 -14.91 18.04 -23.98
CA GLY A 158 -13.63 17.57 -24.46
C GLY A 158 -13.55 16.04 -24.52
N PHE A 159 -12.64 15.55 -25.35
CA PHE A 159 -12.28 14.13 -25.49
C PHE A 159 -10.78 14.03 -25.33
N SER A 160 -10.30 13.05 -24.57
CA SER A 160 -8.87 12.86 -24.36
C SER A 160 -8.54 11.42 -23.94
N THR A 161 -7.25 11.15 -23.82
CA THR A 161 -6.72 9.98 -23.13
C THR A 161 -6.00 10.41 -21.85
N LEU A 162 -6.20 9.68 -20.77
CA LEU A 162 -5.58 9.94 -19.47
C LEU A 162 -4.55 8.88 -19.16
N ASP A 163 -3.36 9.32 -18.79
CA ASP A 163 -2.35 8.44 -18.17
C ASP A 163 -2.64 8.34 -16.67
N THR A 164 -3.05 7.16 -16.24
CA THR A 164 -3.36 6.82 -14.85
C THR A 164 -2.21 6.10 -14.15
N SER A 165 -1.10 5.86 -14.83
CA SER A 165 0.01 5.00 -14.37
C SER A 165 0.60 5.40 -13.01
N ALA A 166 0.61 6.69 -12.70
CA ALA A 166 1.08 7.21 -11.42
C ALA A 166 0.21 6.78 -10.23
N LEU A 167 -1.09 6.52 -10.47
CA LEU A 167 -2.06 6.13 -9.44
C LEU A 167 -2.30 4.62 -9.44
N THR A 168 -2.50 4.04 -10.61
CA THR A 168 -2.92 2.64 -10.77
C THR A 168 -1.76 1.69 -11.04
N GLY A 169 -0.63 2.21 -11.51
CA GLY A 169 0.48 1.40 -12.03
C GLY A 169 0.22 0.80 -13.42
N GLU A 170 -0.91 1.13 -14.06
CA GLU A 170 -1.26 0.66 -15.41
C GLU A 170 -0.61 1.54 -16.47
N SER A 171 -0.01 0.93 -17.50
CA SER A 171 0.64 1.65 -18.60
C SER A 171 -0.31 2.01 -19.75
N MET A 172 -1.53 1.46 -19.76
CA MET A 172 -2.52 1.72 -20.81
C MET A 172 -3.28 3.02 -20.51
N PRO A 173 -3.27 4.00 -21.41
CA PRO A 173 -4.07 5.22 -21.26
C PRO A 173 -5.57 4.90 -21.30
N ARG A 174 -6.34 5.62 -20.48
CA ARG A 174 -7.82 5.51 -20.44
C ARG A 174 -8.43 6.58 -21.31
N GLU A 175 -9.28 6.20 -22.25
CA GLU A 175 -10.09 7.15 -23.02
C GLU A 175 -11.21 7.75 -22.17
N VAL A 176 -11.45 9.05 -22.32
CA VAL A 176 -12.45 9.80 -21.57
C VAL A 176 -13.24 10.76 -22.45
N GLU A 177 -14.53 10.90 -22.13
CA GLU A 177 -15.51 11.69 -22.86
C GLU A 177 -16.45 12.48 -21.92
N PRO A 178 -17.23 13.44 -22.43
CA PRO A 178 -18.17 14.20 -21.61
C PRO A 178 -19.16 13.31 -20.84
N GLY A 179 -19.37 13.63 -19.55
CA GLY A 179 -20.19 12.87 -18.61
C GLY A 179 -19.42 11.83 -17.81
N MET A 180 -18.17 11.50 -18.18
CA MET A 180 -17.34 10.59 -17.37
C MET A 180 -16.71 11.29 -16.17
N GLU A 181 -16.59 10.55 -15.08
CA GLU A 181 -15.84 10.98 -13.90
C GLU A 181 -14.34 10.80 -14.11
N VAL A 182 -13.59 11.78 -13.65
CA VAL A 182 -12.13 11.79 -13.65
C VAL A 182 -11.60 12.13 -12.26
N ILE A 183 -10.43 11.59 -11.95
CA ILE A 183 -9.79 11.73 -10.65
C ILE A 183 -8.53 12.59 -10.75
N SER A 184 -8.25 13.32 -9.68
CA SER A 184 -7.03 14.09 -9.53
C SER A 184 -5.78 13.22 -9.65
N GLY A 185 -4.69 13.82 -10.15
CA GLY A 185 -3.39 13.16 -10.31
C GLY A 185 -3.15 12.45 -11.63
N CYS A 186 -4.19 12.14 -12.43
CA CYS A 186 -4.03 11.64 -13.80
C CYS A 186 -3.42 12.71 -14.72
N ILE A 187 -2.65 12.31 -15.72
CA ILE A 187 -2.06 13.22 -16.71
C ILE A 187 -2.93 13.20 -17.96
N ASN A 188 -3.41 14.36 -18.36
CA ASN A 188 -4.12 14.53 -19.62
C ASN A 188 -3.14 14.47 -20.81
N GLN A 189 -3.40 13.61 -21.82
CA GLN A 189 -2.44 13.38 -22.91
C GLN A 189 -2.74 14.11 -24.20
N THR A 190 -4.00 14.14 -24.65
CA THR A 190 -4.31 14.52 -26.05
C THR A 190 -5.18 15.75 -26.21
N GLY A 191 -6.36 15.82 -25.62
CA GLY A 191 -7.33 16.90 -25.80
C GLY A 191 -7.39 17.87 -24.62
N ILE A 192 -8.07 19.02 -24.82
CA ILE A 192 -8.37 19.93 -23.71
C ILE A 192 -9.64 19.41 -23.03
N LEU A 193 -9.60 19.28 -21.72
CA LEU A 193 -10.73 18.87 -20.90
C LEU A 193 -11.25 20.04 -20.06
N ASN A 194 -12.55 20.27 -20.08
CA ASN A 194 -13.26 21.14 -19.14
C ASN A 194 -13.96 20.22 -18.13
N ILE A 195 -13.57 20.30 -16.87
CA ILE A 195 -13.99 19.41 -15.80
C ILE A 195 -14.69 20.25 -14.73
N GLN A 196 -15.90 19.86 -14.33
CA GLN A 196 -16.58 20.43 -13.19
C GLN A 196 -16.12 19.70 -11.93
N THR A 197 -15.62 20.44 -10.96
CA THR A 197 -15.10 19.88 -9.70
C THR A 197 -16.23 19.32 -8.85
N THR A 198 -16.04 18.14 -8.30
CA THR A 198 -17.00 17.45 -7.43
C THR A 198 -16.57 17.41 -5.97
N LYS A 199 -15.28 17.67 -5.70
CA LYS A 199 -14.68 17.66 -4.35
C LYS A 199 -13.73 18.84 -4.17
N GLU A 200 -13.53 19.27 -2.93
CA GLU A 200 -12.41 20.16 -2.56
C GLU A 200 -11.07 19.41 -2.62
N PHE A 201 -9.96 20.15 -2.73
CA PHE A 201 -8.63 19.53 -2.87
C PHE A 201 -8.28 18.61 -1.72
N GLY A 202 -8.58 19.00 -0.47
CA GLY A 202 -8.33 18.16 0.72
C GLY A 202 -9.11 16.83 0.74
N GLU A 203 -10.22 16.75 0.02
CA GLU A 203 -11.05 15.55 -0.14
C GLU A 203 -10.80 14.81 -1.45
N SER A 204 -9.91 15.33 -2.30
CA SER A 204 -9.57 14.72 -3.59
C SER A 204 -8.88 13.36 -3.41
N THR A 205 -8.97 12.52 -4.43
CA THR A 205 -8.31 11.21 -4.45
C THR A 205 -6.81 11.32 -4.19
N VAL A 206 -6.14 12.30 -4.79
CA VAL A 206 -4.71 12.56 -4.56
C VAL A 206 -4.41 12.93 -3.11
N ALA A 207 -5.18 13.85 -2.53
CA ALA A 207 -4.96 14.28 -1.14
C ALA A 207 -5.11 13.11 -0.16
N LYS A 208 -6.13 12.27 -0.34
CA LYS A 208 -6.35 11.06 0.47
C LYS A 208 -5.21 10.05 0.31
N ILE A 209 -4.74 9.82 -0.91
CA ILE A 209 -3.60 8.91 -1.16
C ILE A 209 -2.34 9.43 -0.46
N LEU A 210 -2.05 10.73 -0.56
CA LEU A 210 -0.89 11.33 0.09
C LEU A 210 -0.98 11.22 1.61
N ASP A 211 -2.14 11.53 2.20
CA ASP A 211 -2.38 11.41 3.64
C ASP A 211 -2.19 9.96 4.13
N LEU A 212 -2.74 8.98 3.41
CA LEU A 212 -2.58 7.56 3.74
C LEU A 212 -1.12 7.12 3.73
N VAL A 213 -0.30 7.62 2.81
CA VAL A 213 1.12 7.26 2.72
C VAL A 213 1.95 8.00 3.77
N GLU A 214 1.67 9.28 4.04
CA GLU A 214 2.34 10.03 5.10
C GLU A 214 2.05 9.44 6.47
N ASN A 215 0.79 9.08 6.76
CA ASN A 215 0.35 8.55 8.04
C ASN A 215 0.52 7.02 8.18
N ALA A 216 0.90 6.32 7.11
CA ALA A 216 1.18 4.88 7.16
C ALA A 216 2.28 4.49 8.17
N SER A 217 3.12 5.44 8.59
CA SER A 217 4.14 5.24 9.62
C SER A 217 3.62 5.22 11.05
N ASP A 218 2.41 5.71 11.30
CA ASP A 218 1.89 5.82 12.67
C ASP A 218 1.39 4.46 13.20
N LYS A 219 0.95 3.57 12.32
CA LYS A 219 0.52 2.21 12.67
C LYS A 219 1.70 1.23 12.61
N LYS A 220 2.49 1.18 13.68
CA LYS A 220 3.70 0.34 13.79
C LYS A 220 3.39 -1.14 13.87
N GLY A 221 4.12 -1.93 13.08
CA GLY A 221 4.09 -3.39 13.12
C GLY A 221 4.71 -3.99 14.39
N ARG A 222 4.54 -5.29 14.58
CA ARG A 222 5.08 -6.02 15.76
C ARG A 222 6.60 -5.93 15.82
N ILE A 223 7.28 -6.01 14.68
CA ILE A 223 8.74 -5.91 14.58
C ILE A 223 9.23 -4.52 15.00
N GLU A 224 8.58 -3.45 14.53
CA GLU A 224 8.94 -2.08 14.93
C GLU A 224 8.68 -1.83 16.43
N ASN A 225 7.55 -2.33 16.95
CA ASN A 225 7.22 -2.27 18.37
C ASN A 225 8.21 -3.07 19.21
N PHE A 226 8.65 -4.24 18.72
CA PHE A 226 9.70 -5.03 19.39
C PHE A 226 11.00 -4.25 19.50
N ILE A 227 11.46 -3.60 18.43
CA ILE A 227 12.70 -2.81 18.45
C ILE A 227 12.60 -1.62 19.41
N THR A 228 11.47 -0.91 19.39
CA THR A 228 11.24 0.20 20.34
C THR A 228 11.27 -0.29 21.80
N ARG A 229 10.65 -1.43 22.07
CA ARG A 229 10.66 -2.06 23.40
C ARG A 229 12.04 -2.59 23.76
N PHE A 230 12.74 -3.25 22.83
CA PHE A 230 14.09 -3.75 23.00
C PHE A 230 15.04 -2.62 23.39
N ALA A 231 15.06 -1.51 22.65
CA ALA A 231 15.91 -0.37 22.95
C ALA A 231 15.70 0.18 24.37
N ARG A 232 14.45 0.23 24.84
CA ARG A 232 14.09 0.71 26.19
C ARG A 232 14.71 -0.15 27.31
N TYR A 233 14.81 -1.47 27.16
CA TYR A 233 15.38 -2.35 28.18
C TYR A 233 16.88 -2.58 27.96
N TYR A 234 17.30 -2.63 26.72
CA TYR A 234 18.69 -2.89 26.33
C TYR A 234 19.65 -1.81 26.88
N THR A 235 19.33 -0.54 26.71
CA THR A 235 20.23 0.55 27.09
C THR A 235 20.55 0.61 28.59
N PRO A 236 19.59 0.51 29.53
CA PRO A 236 19.89 0.40 30.94
C PRO A 236 20.78 -0.81 31.28
N VAL A 237 20.51 -1.99 30.71
CA VAL A 237 21.32 -3.19 30.94
C VAL A 237 22.77 -2.97 30.52
N VAL A 238 22.96 -2.34 29.36
CA VAL A 238 24.30 -2.00 28.86
C VAL A 238 25.03 -1.04 29.78
N VAL A 239 24.36 0.02 30.27
CA VAL A 239 24.97 1.00 31.19
C VAL A 239 25.40 0.32 32.49
N PHE A 240 24.55 -0.51 33.09
CA PHE A 240 24.92 -1.25 34.29
C PHE A 240 26.05 -2.27 34.04
N ALA A 241 26.06 -2.93 32.89
CA ALA A 241 27.14 -3.84 32.49
C ALA A 241 28.47 -3.09 32.31
N ALA A 242 28.45 -1.91 31.68
CA ALA A 242 29.63 -1.04 31.56
C ALA A 242 30.15 -0.58 32.92
N LEU A 243 29.25 -0.18 33.84
CA LEU A 243 29.62 0.19 35.21
C LEU A 243 30.24 -1.01 35.94
N ALA A 244 29.66 -2.18 35.82
CA ALA A 244 30.23 -3.40 36.39
C ALA A 244 31.62 -3.72 35.80
N LEU A 245 31.79 -3.55 34.49
CA LEU A 245 33.07 -3.73 33.78
C LEU A 245 34.14 -2.71 34.24
N ALA A 246 33.74 -1.46 34.56
CA ALA A 246 34.64 -0.45 35.07
C ALA A 246 35.14 -0.74 36.52
N ILE A 247 34.30 -1.40 37.35
CA ILE A 247 34.55 -1.51 38.80
C ILE A 247 35.01 -2.93 39.20
N LEU A 248 34.33 -3.98 38.76
CA LEU A 248 34.56 -5.35 39.26
C LEU A 248 35.92 -5.94 38.85
N PRO A 249 36.33 -5.90 37.55
CA PRO A 249 37.58 -6.50 37.13
C PRO A 249 38.83 -5.86 37.77
N PRO A 250 38.98 -4.51 37.88
CA PRO A 250 40.15 -3.94 38.53
C PRO A 250 40.26 -4.33 40.01
N LEU A 251 39.14 -4.52 40.73
CA LEU A 251 39.12 -5.00 42.10
C LEU A 251 39.58 -6.46 42.23
N ILE A 252 39.30 -7.29 41.24
CA ILE A 252 39.64 -8.70 41.22
C ILE A 252 41.07 -8.93 40.72
N THR A 253 41.43 -8.26 39.60
CA THR A 253 42.70 -8.44 38.88
C THR A 253 43.83 -7.57 39.36
N GLN A 254 43.56 -6.58 40.23
CA GLN A 254 44.48 -5.54 40.69
C GLN A 254 45.13 -4.72 39.56
N GLN A 255 44.50 -4.66 38.39
CA GLN A 255 44.93 -3.85 37.28
C GLN A 255 44.48 -2.40 37.46
N PRO A 256 45.13 -1.42 36.75
CA PRO A 256 44.76 -0.01 36.85
C PRO A 256 43.32 0.25 36.47
N PHE A 257 42.62 1.05 37.24
CA PHE A 257 41.21 1.45 36.96
C PHE A 257 41.07 2.14 35.59
N ASN A 258 42.04 2.94 35.17
CA ASN A 258 41.99 3.64 33.89
C ASN A 258 41.80 2.68 32.68
N THR A 259 42.47 1.52 32.69
CA THR A 259 42.34 0.52 31.64
C THR A 259 40.91 -0.05 31.54
N TRP A 260 40.29 -0.32 32.68
CA TRP A 260 38.95 -0.90 32.71
C TRP A 260 37.85 0.17 32.49
N ILE A 261 38.09 1.42 32.95
CA ILE A 261 37.20 2.54 32.60
C ILE A 261 37.24 2.79 31.08
N TYR A 262 38.42 2.78 30.45
CA TYR A 262 38.52 2.90 28.99
C TYR A 262 37.77 1.78 28.26
N ARG A 263 37.89 0.50 28.70
CA ARG A 263 37.15 -0.61 28.15
C ARG A 263 35.63 -0.46 28.34
N ALA A 264 35.19 0.03 29.48
CA ALA A 264 33.79 0.30 29.76
C ALA A 264 33.24 1.42 28.88
N LEU A 265 34.02 2.50 28.64
CA LEU A 265 33.62 3.57 27.70
C LEU A 265 33.54 3.04 26.25
N THR A 266 34.51 2.24 25.82
CA THR A 266 34.48 1.55 24.51
C THR A 266 33.25 0.65 24.38
N PHE A 267 32.92 -0.11 25.44
CA PHE A 267 31.73 -0.94 25.50
C PHE A 267 30.44 -0.14 25.36
N LEU A 268 30.34 1.05 25.96
CA LEU A 268 29.20 1.96 25.81
C LEU A 268 29.05 2.44 24.37
N VAL A 269 30.14 2.83 23.71
CA VAL A 269 30.13 3.27 22.28
C VAL A 269 29.60 2.17 21.37
N ILE A 270 30.10 0.93 21.52
CA ILE A 270 29.68 -0.21 20.70
C ILE A 270 28.18 -0.51 20.88
N SER A 271 27.63 -0.21 22.02
CA SER A 271 26.30 -0.68 22.43
C SER A 271 25.14 0.10 21.81
N CYS A 272 25.34 1.21 21.05
CA CYS A 272 24.25 1.92 20.40
C CYS A 272 23.49 1.03 19.40
N PRO A 273 22.17 0.83 19.50
CA PRO A 273 21.40 0.03 18.55
C PRO A 273 21.00 0.79 17.26
N CYS A 274 21.80 1.82 16.87
CA CYS A 274 21.47 2.78 15.81
C CYS A 274 21.08 2.12 14.49
N ALA A 275 21.81 1.08 14.07
CA ALA A 275 21.53 0.34 12.83
C ALA A 275 20.11 -0.28 12.80
N LEU A 276 19.62 -0.77 13.95
CA LEU A 276 18.30 -1.40 14.05
C LEU A 276 17.18 -0.36 14.04
N VAL A 277 17.35 0.69 14.85
CA VAL A 277 16.32 1.73 15.04
C VAL A 277 15.97 2.41 13.72
N ILE A 278 16.90 2.43 12.76
CA ILE A 278 16.72 3.12 11.49
C ILE A 278 16.42 2.20 10.33
N SER A 279 17.17 1.10 10.20
CA SER A 279 17.04 0.24 9.02
C SER A 279 15.70 -0.50 8.98
N ILE A 280 15.06 -0.75 10.13
CA ILE A 280 13.80 -1.47 10.18
C ILE A 280 12.63 -0.61 9.71
N PRO A 281 12.37 0.60 10.29
CA PRO A 281 11.35 1.48 9.72
C PRO A 281 11.60 1.80 8.24
N LEU A 282 12.87 2.02 7.86
CA LEU A 282 13.23 2.27 6.46
C LEU A 282 12.88 1.09 5.54
N SER A 283 13.01 -0.16 6.01
CA SER A 283 12.61 -1.35 5.25
C SER A 283 11.10 -1.38 5.03
N PHE A 284 10.30 -1.08 6.06
CA PHE A 284 8.84 -1.02 5.96
C PHE A 284 8.39 0.12 5.06
N PHE A 285 8.97 1.32 5.19
CA PHE A 285 8.73 2.42 4.26
C PHE A 285 9.05 2.03 2.82
N GLY A 286 10.17 1.34 2.61
CA GLY A 286 10.53 0.82 1.30
C GLY A 286 9.51 -0.18 0.74
N GLY A 287 8.94 -1.03 1.60
CA GLY A 287 7.90 -1.98 1.24
C GLY A 287 6.57 -1.31 0.89
N ILE A 288 6.13 -0.35 1.70
CA ILE A 288 4.90 0.44 1.45
C ILE A 288 5.05 1.23 0.14
N GLY A 289 6.17 1.93 -0.07
CA GLY A 289 6.43 2.62 -1.33
C GLY A 289 6.55 1.69 -2.53
N GLY A 290 7.04 0.46 -2.33
CA GLY A 290 7.06 -0.58 -3.36
C GLY A 290 5.65 -1.08 -3.72
N ALA A 291 4.75 -1.21 -2.75
CA ALA A 291 3.35 -1.57 -2.95
C ALA A 291 2.60 -0.46 -3.70
N SER A 292 2.82 0.79 -3.31
CA SER A 292 2.20 1.95 -3.97
C SER A 292 2.56 2.03 -5.46
N LYS A 293 3.80 1.68 -5.86
CA LYS A 293 4.21 1.64 -7.29
C LYS A 293 3.39 0.70 -8.16
N ILE A 294 2.81 -0.33 -7.58
CA ILE A 294 1.96 -1.28 -8.29
C ILE A 294 0.48 -0.97 -8.12
N GLY A 295 0.13 0.23 -7.63
CA GLY A 295 -1.24 0.64 -7.38
C GLY A 295 -1.89 -0.04 -6.17
N VAL A 296 -1.10 -0.40 -5.14
CA VAL A 296 -1.60 -0.97 -3.90
C VAL A 296 -1.21 -0.07 -2.73
N LEU A 297 -2.20 0.52 -2.06
CA LEU A 297 -1.99 1.34 -0.88
C LEU A 297 -2.07 0.50 0.38
N VAL A 298 -1.07 0.60 1.25
CA VAL A 298 -1.02 -0.10 2.54
C VAL A 298 -0.99 0.94 3.65
N LYS A 299 -2.00 0.96 4.52
CA LYS A 299 -2.20 1.99 5.55
C LYS A 299 -1.29 1.89 6.77
N GLY A 300 -0.34 0.94 6.79
CA GLY A 300 0.59 0.83 7.90
C GLY A 300 1.54 -0.34 7.80
N SER A 301 2.65 -0.27 8.54
CA SER A 301 3.65 -1.34 8.60
C SER A 301 3.12 -2.61 9.27
N ASN A 302 2.16 -2.48 10.21
CA ASN A 302 1.45 -3.61 10.81
C ASN A 302 0.66 -4.42 9.78
N TYR A 303 0.02 -3.76 8.80
CA TYR A 303 -0.74 -4.43 7.74
C TYR A 303 0.19 -5.07 6.71
N LEU A 304 1.35 -4.45 6.43
CA LEU A 304 2.36 -5.10 5.60
C LEU A 304 2.92 -6.37 6.27
N GLU A 305 3.12 -6.35 7.60
CA GLU A 305 3.51 -7.52 8.38
C GLU A 305 2.41 -8.60 8.36
N ALA A 306 1.15 -8.21 8.50
CA ALA A 306 0.01 -9.12 8.44
C ALA A 306 -0.14 -9.76 7.06
N LEU A 307 -0.01 -8.99 5.96
CA LEU A 307 0.01 -9.52 4.59
C LEU A 307 1.13 -10.56 4.36
N ALA A 308 2.31 -10.35 4.96
CA ALA A 308 3.41 -11.31 4.85
C ALA A 308 3.08 -12.66 5.49
N ASN A 309 2.28 -12.64 6.57
CA ASN A 309 1.89 -13.81 7.36
C ASN A 309 0.50 -14.36 7.01
N THR A 310 -0.15 -13.83 5.96
CA THR A 310 -1.46 -14.30 5.52
C THR A 310 -1.39 -15.74 5.03
N GLU A 311 -2.26 -16.58 5.57
CA GLU A 311 -2.43 -17.99 5.20
C GLU A 311 -3.83 -18.33 4.66
N VAL A 312 -4.83 -17.51 4.99
CA VAL A 312 -6.21 -17.65 4.51
C VAL A 312 -6.61 -16.38 3.80
N VAL A 313 -7.14 -16.50 2.59
CA VAL A 313 -7.73 -15.36 1.85
C VAL A 313 -9.19 -15.66 1.59
N VAL A 314 -10.05 -14.76 2.04
CA VAL A 314 -11.50 -14.83 1.90
C VAL A 314 -11.93 -13.73 0.94
N PHE A 315 -12.67 -14.09 -0.08
CA PHE A 315 -13.16 -13.17 -1.10
C PHE A 315 -14.67 -12.99 -0.99
N ASP A 316 -15.16 -11.79 -1.16
CA ASP A 316 -16.51 -11.60 -1.65
C ASP A 316 -16.58 -12.03 -3.12
N LYS A 317 -17.78 -12.34 -3.63
CA LYS A 317 -17.96 -12.66 -5.04
C LYS A 317 -18.07 -11.41 -5.90
N THR A 318 -19.15 -10.64 -5.66
CA THR A 318 -19.61 -9.56 -6.55
C THR A 318 -18.71 -8.33 -6.44
N GLY A 319 -18.26 -7.78 -7.59
CA GLY A 319 -17.32 -6.64 -7.59
C GLY A 319 -15.89 -6.99 -7.17
N THR A 320 -15.63 -8.21 -6.69
CA THR A 320 -14.32 -8.67 -6.18
C THR A 320 -13.69 -9.70 -7.11
N LEU A 321 -14.28 -10.90 -7.23
CA LEU A 321 -13.86 -11.94 -8.17
C LEU A 321 -14.59 -11.81 -9.51
N THR A 322 -15.74 -11.15 -9.51
CA THR A 322 -16.54 -10.83 -10.67
C THR A 322 -16.57 -9.32 -10.90
N LYS A 323 -16.98 -8.89 -12.08
CA LYS A 323 -17.05 -7.46 -12.44
C LYS A 323 -18.21 -6.73 -11.76
N GLY A 324 -19.17 -7.45 -11.18
CA GLY A 324 -20.44 -6.87 -10.71
C GLY A 324 -21.34 -6.41 -11.87
N SER A 325 -21.00 -6.78 -13.09
CA SER A 325 -21.79 -6.52 -14.30
C SER A 325 -22.33 -7.82 -14.86
N PHE A 326 -23.61 -7.81 -15.17
CA PHE A 326 -24.26 -8.95 -15.79
C PHE A 326 -23.92 -9.03 -17.27
N ALA A 327 -23.69 -10.24 -17.77
CA ALA A 327 -23.47 -10.53 -19.18
C ALA A 327 -24.26 -11.75 -19.61
N VAL A 328 -24.66 -11.80 -20.88
CA VAL A 328 -25.26 -12.97 -21.49
C VAL A 328 -24.20 -14.05 -21.58
N SER A 329 -24.45 -15.21 -20.92
CA SER A 329 -23.53 -16.36 -20.90
C SER A 329 -23.93 -17.46 -21.85
N GLU A 330 -25.24 -17.72 -22.00
CA GLU A 330 -25.77 -18.77 -22.85
C GLU A 330 -27.08 -18.29 -23.50
N ILE A 331 -27.32 -18.72 -24.76
CA ILE A 331 -28.54 -18.46 -25.49
C ILE A 331 -29.09 -19.82 -25.96
N HIS A 332 -30.33 -20.13 -25.60
CA HIS A 332 -30.98 -21.40 -25.95
C HIS A 332 -32.24 -21.13 -26.78
N PRO A 333 -32.12 -20.98 -28.10
CA PRO A 333 -33.27 -20.72 -28.99
C PRO A 333 -34.12 -21.98 -29.22
N VAL A 334 -35.41 -21.75 -29.44
CA VAL A 334 -36.35 -22.79 -29.81
C VAL A 334 -37.11 -22.35 -31.07
N GLY A 335 -36.83 -23.03 -32.20
CA GLY A 335 -37.47 -22.74 -33.47
C GLY A 335 -37.01 -21.47 -34.21
N MET A 336 -35.90 -20.86 -33.77
CA MET A 336 -35.26 -19.71 -34.41
C MET A 336 -33.76 -19.77 -34.22
N GLU A 337 -33.00 -18.82 -34.80
CA GLU A 337 -31.57 -18.70 -34.59
C GLU A 337 -31.24 -17.90 -33.32
N GLU A 338 -30.02 -18.10 -32.71
CA GLU A 338 -29.56 -17.40 -31.51
C GLU A 338 -29.58 -15.89 -31.69
N ALA A 339 -29.09 -15.38 -32.84
CA ALA A 339 -29.07 -13.95 -33.15
C ALA A 339 -30.49 -13.36 -33.16
N GLN A 340 -31.47 -14.10 -33.67
CA GLN A 340 -32.87 -13.69 -33.74
C GLN A 340 -33.51 -13.62 -32.35
N LEU A 341 -33.21 -14.61 -31.49
CA LEU A 341 -33.70 -14.62 -30.10
C LEU A 341 -33.12 -13.45 -29.31
N LEU A 342 -31.81 -13.16 -29.48
CA LEU A 342 -31.14 -12.06 -28.83
C LEU A 342 -31.65 -10.68 -29.31
N GLU A 343 -31.89 -10.54 -30.62
CA GLU A 343 -32.51 -9.33 -31.19
C GLU A 343 -33.88 -9.06 -30.56
N LEU A 344 -34.79 -10.06 -30.57
CA LEU A 344 -36.13 -9.91 -29.97
C LEU A 344 -36.07 -9.54 -28.50
N ALA A 345 -35.13 -10.13 -27.74
CA ALA A 345 -34.93 -9.82 -26.34
C ALA A 345 -34.42 -8.39 -26.14
N ALA A 346 -33.44 -7.95 -26.93
CA ALA A 346 -32.89 -6.60 -26.85
C ALA A 346 -33.93 -5.51 -27.16
N TYR A 347 -34.76 -5.76 -28.18
CA TYR A 347 -35.86 -4.86 -28.54
C TYR A 347 -36.96 -4.81 -27.49
N ALA A 348 -37.31 -5.95 -26.86
CA ALA A 348 -38.32 -6.01 -25.80
C ALA A 348 -37.84 -5.28 -24.53
N GLU A 349 -36.56 -5.39 -24.21
CA GLU A 349 -35.95 -4.82 -23.00
C GLU A 349 -35.41 -3.39 -23.18
N ASP A 350 -35.60 -2.76 -24.37
CA ASP A 350 -34.97 -1.46 -24.64
C ASP A 350 -35.44 -0.33 -23.73
N TYR A 351 -36.67 -0.35 -23.32
CA TYR A 351 -37.24 0.66 -22.44
C TYR A 351 -36.94 0.44 -20.94
N SER A 352 -36.28 -0.65 -20.60
CA SER A 352 -35.89 -0.97 -19.22
C SER A 352 -34.44 -0.58 -18.94
N ASN A 353 -34.19 0.05 -17.78
CA ASN A 353 -32.87 0.34 -17.25
C ASN A 353 -32.37 -0.72 -16.26
N HIS A 354 -33.06 -1.85 -16.17
CA HIS A 354 -32.66 -2.93 -15.30
C HIS A 354 -31.30 -3.52 -15.75
N PRO A 355 -30.37 -3.88 -14.84
CA PRO A 355 -29.07 -4.45 -15.22
C PRO A 355 -29.13 -5.64 -16.17
N ILE A 356 -30.15 -6.48 -16.02
CA ILE A 356 -30.43 -7.60 -16.93
C ILE A 356 -30.72 -7.12 -18.34
N SER A 357 -31.58 -6.10 -18.47
CA SER A 357 -31.95 -5.51 -19.76
C SER A 357 -30.74 -4.86 -20.46
N LEU A 358 -29.90 -4.15 -19.67
CA LEU A 358 -28.65 -3.58 -20.17
C LEU A 358 -27.69 -4.66 -20.68
N SER A 359 -27.59 -5.81 -19.98
CA SER A 359 -26.72 -6.91 -20.41
C SER A 359 -27.16 -7.54 -21.74
N ILE A 360 -28.48 -7.65 -21.97
CA ILE A 360 -29.04 -8.17 -23.22
C ILE A 360 -28.77 -7.18 -24.37
N LYS A 361 -28.99 -5.88 -24.13
CA LYS A 361 -28.71 -4.82 -25.11
C LYS A 361 -27.23 -4.77 -25.49
N ASN A 362 -26.34 -4.86 -24.51
CA ASN A 362 -24.89 -4.89 -24.74
C ASN A 362 -24.45 -6.13 -25.53
N ALA A 363 -25.05 -7.28 -25.27
CA ALA A 363 -24.76 -8.50 -26.01
C ALA A 363 -25.24 -8.42 -27.46
N TYR A 364 -26.38 -7.75 -27.71
CA TYR A 364 -26.89 -7.51 -29.07
C TYR A 364 -25.94 -6.60 -29.87
N GLY A 365 -25.41 -5.54 -29.24
CA GLY A 365 -24.36 -4.68 -29.79
C GLY A 365 -24.72 -3.81 -30.99
N GLU A 366 -25.92 -3.94 -31.54
CA GLU A 366 -26.41 -3.15 -32.66
C GLU A 366 -27.37 -2.05 -32.19
N LYS A 367 -27.55 -1.03 -33.03
CA LYS A 367 -28.47 0.05 -32.74
C LYS A 367 -29.92 -0.43 -32.87
N ILE A 368 -30.70 -0.28 -31.79
CA ILE A 368 -32.10 -0.63 -31.75
C ILE A 368 -32.92 0.40 -32.56
N ASP A 369 -33.72 -0.05 -33.50
CA ASP A 369 -34.66 0.77 -34.25
C ASP A 369 -36.02 0.82 -33.54
N ASN A 370 -36.24 1.85 -32.75
CA ASN A 370 -37.47 2.02 -31.98
C ASN A 370 -38.74 2.15 -32.81
N SER A 371 -38.64 2.36 -34.13
CA SER A 371 -39.80 2.36 -35.01
C SER A 371 -40.46 1.00 -35.16
N ARG A 372 -39.74 -0.08 -34.87
CA ARG A 372 -40.23 -1.46 -34.93
C ARG A 372 -40.95 -1.91 -33.64
N VAL A 373 -40.85 -1.12 -32.55
CA VAL A 373 -41.38 -1.44 -31.23
C VAL A 373 -42.61 -0.60 -30.92
N SER A 374 -43.66 -1.29 -30.46
CA SER A 374 -44.89 -0.65 -29.98
C SER A 374 -45.44 -1.39 -28.76
N ASP A 375 -46.39 -0.77 -28.05
CA ASP A 375 -47.13 -1.35 -26.91
C ASP A 375 -46.24 -2.02 -25.86
N VAL A 376 -45.22 -1.29 -25.38
CA VAL A 376 -44.33 -1.81 -24.33
C VAL A 376 -45.01 -1.68 -22.97
N GLN A 377 -45.09 -2.78 -22.23
CA GLN A 377 -45.63 -2.87 -20.87
C GLN A 377 -44.65 -3.59 -19.97
N GLU A 378 -44.18 -2.92 -18.93
CA GLU A 378 -43.42 -3.56 -17.85
C GLU A 378 -44.40 -4.21 -16.87
N ILE A 379 -44.23 -5.53 -16.63
CA ILE A 379 -45.03 -6.32 -15.69
C ILE A 379 -44.19 -6.52 -14.43
N ALA A 380 -44.45 -5.69 -13.42
CA ALA A 380 -43.65 -5.65 -12.19
C ALA A 380 -43.39 -7.06 -11.59
N GLY A 381 -42.13 -7.39 -11.38
CA GLY A 381 -41.68 -8.67 -10.83
C GLY A 381 -41.83 -9.89 -11.75
N HIS A 382 -42.21 -9.70 -13.04
CA HIS A 382 -42.41 -10.76 -14.02
C HIS A 382 -41.54 -10.59 -15.28
N GLY A 383 -41.46 -9.37 -15.83
CA GLY A 383 -40.73 -9.07 -17.06
C GLY A 383 -41.41 -7.99 -17.90
N VAL A 384 -41.20 -8.06 -19.21
CA VAL A 384 -41.69 -7.08 -20.19
C VAL A 384 -42.50 -7.76 -21.29
N GLN A 385 -43.55 -7.08 -21.73
CA GLN A 385 -44.29 -7.38 -22.94
C GLN A 385 -44.09 -6.24 -23.93
N ALA A 386 -43.77 -6.56 -25.17
CA ALA A 386 -43.65 -5.59 -26.26
C ALA A 386 -44.21 -6.15 -27.57
N VAL A 387 -44.64 -5.26 -28.46
CA VAL A 387 -45.00 -5.65 -29.83
C VAL A 387 -43.86 -5.20 -30.76
N ILE A 388 -43.20 -6.18 -31.41
CA ILE A 388 -42.08 -5.96 -32.32
C ILE A 388 -42.44 -6.48 -33.70
N ASP A 389 -42.42 -5.62 -34.72
CA ASP A 389 -42.85 -5.96 -36.10
C ASP A 389 -44.22 -6.63 -36.14
N GLY A 390 -45.16 -6.20 -35.31
CA GLY A 390 -46.52 -6.75 -35.22
C GLY A 390 -46.64 -8.06 -34.46
N LYS A 391 -45.55 -8.60 -33.88
CA LYS A 391 -45.56 -9.82 -33.08
C LYS A 391 -45.49 -9.46 -31.59
N THR A 392 -46.27 -10.15 -30.78
CA THR A 392 -46.22 -9.99 -29.32
C THR A 392 -45.05 -10.77 -28.74
N ILE A 393 -44.08 -10.07 -28.14
CA ILE A 393 -42.91 -10.64 -27.48
C ILE A 393 -43.08 -10.49 -25.96
N LEU A 394 -42.86 -11.59 -25.26
CA LEU A 394 -42.78 -11.62 -23.80
C LEU A 394 -41.34 -11.98 -23.41
N ALA A 395 -40.73 -11.18 -22.58
CA ALA A 395 -39.41 -11.44 -22.01
C ALA A 395 -39.48 -11.35 -20.51
N GLY A 396 -39.10 -12.40 -19.76
CA GLY A 396 -39.20 -12.39 -18.32
C GLY A 396 -38.92 -13.73 -17.64
N ASN A 397 -39.29 -13.83 -16.37
CA ASN A 397 -39.08 -15.03 -15.57
C ASN A 397 -40.18 -16.11 -15.79
N THR A 398 -40.03 -17.25 -15.11
CA THR A 398 -41.00 -18.35 -15.17
C THR A 398 -42.41 -17.92 -14.78
N LYS A 399 -42.57 -16.98 -13.84
CA LYS A 399 -43.89 -16.47 -13.41
C LYS A 399 -44.62 -15.77 -14.55
N LEU A 400 -43.89 -15.08 -15.44
CA LEU A 400 -44.48 -14.48 -16.65
C LEU A 400 -45.00 -15.55 -17.58
N MET A 401 -44.23 -16.60 -17.85
CA MET A 401 -44.62 -17.72 -18.71
C MET A 401 -45.86 -18.46 -18.17
N GLU A 402 -45.90 -18.67 -16.84
CA GLU A 402 -47.03 -19.31 -16.17
C GLU A 402 -48.30 -18.43 -16.20
N LYS A 403 -48.16 -17.14 -15.97
CA LYS A 403 -49.26 -16.15 -16.01
C LYS A 403 -49.93 -16.09 -17.39
N GLU A 404 -49.12 -16.10 -18.44
CA GLU A 404 -49.55 -16.04 -19.82
C GLU A 404 -49.84 -17.45 -20.43
N HIS A 405 -49.87 -18.50 -19.58
CA HIS A 405 -50.14 -19.88 -19.94
C HIS A 405 -49.24 -20.46 -21.05
N ILE A 406 -47.99 -20.00 -21.12
CA ILE A 406 -47.01 -20.45 -22.11
C ILE A 406 -46.33 -21.71 -21.60
N LYS A 407 -46.39 -22.79 -22.43
CA LYS A 407 -45.63 -24.00 -22.15
C LYS A 407 -44.15 -23.75 -22.49
N TYR A 408 -43.28 -23.75 -21.49
CA TYR A 408 -41.85 -23.56 -21.65
C TYR A 408 -41.07 -24.76 -21.14
N THR A 409 -39.81 -24.87 -21.56
CA THR A 409 -38.87 -25.86 -21.02
C THR A 409 -38.02 -25.18 -19.94
N PRO A 410 -38.12 -25.63 -18.68
CA PRO A 410 -37.26 -25.08 -17.62
C PRO A 410 -35.78 -25.26 -17.97
N SER A 411 -34.99 -24.18 -17.88
CA SER A 411 -33.56 -24.27 -18.08
C SER A 411 -32.90 -24.86 -16.84
N SER A 412 -31.95 -25.78 -17.04
CA SER A 412 -31.06 -26.28 -15.99
C SER A 412 -29.80 -25.41 -15.84
N ALA A 413 -29.66 -24.35 -16.63
CA ALA A 413 -28.54 -23.45 -16.56
C ALA A 413 -28.49 -22.71 -15.22
N VAL A 414 -27.28 -22.49 -14.73
CA VAL A 414 -27.04 -21.81 -13.48
C VAL A 414 -26.82 -20.33 -13.79
N GLY A 415 -27.76 -19.47 -13.36
CA GLY A 415 -27.74 -18.02 -13.62
C GLY A 415 -29.14 -17.42 -13.55
N THR A 416 -29.27 -16.15 -13.89
CA THR A 416 -30.57 -15.52 -14.11
C THR A 416 -31.06 -15.86 -15.49
N VAL A 417 -32.21 -16.55 -15.58
CA VAL A 417 -32.77 -16.98 -16.86
C VAL A 417 -33.92 -16.07 -17.27
N VAL A 418 -33.79 -15.45 -18.44
CA VAL A 418 -34.85 -14.70 -19.11
C VAL A 418 -35.47 -15.59 -20.18
N TYR A 419 -36.73 -15.94 -19.99
CA TYR A 419 -37.53 -16.74 -20.94
C TYR A 419 -38.20 -15.81 -21.94
N LEU A 420 -38.18 -16.21 -23.21
CA LEU A 420 -38.83 -15.47 -24.29
C LEU A 420 -39.96 -16.26 -24.89
N ALA A 421 -41.02 -15.56 -25.21
CA ALA A 421 -42.12 -16.09 -26.03
C ALA A 421 -42.47 -15.11 -27.14
N CYS A 422 -42.87 -15.67 -28.31
CA CYS A 422 -43.30 -14.94 -29.49
C CYS A 422 -44.69 -15.44 -29.90
N ASP A 423 -45.65 -14.54 -29.98
CA ASP A 423 -47.06 -14.84 -30.33
C ASP A 423 -47.63 -16.03 -29.53
N GLY A 424 -47.41 -16.02 -28.22
CA GLY A 424 -47.92 -17.07 -27.33
C GLY A 424 -47.20 -18.40 -27.39
N LYS A 425 -46.07 -18.51 -28.13
CA LYS A 425 -45.23 -19.71 -28.20
C LYS A 425 -43.86 -19.46 -27.59
N TYR A 426 -43.37 -20.44 -26.84
CA TYR A 426 -42.04 -20.39 -26.29
C TYR A 426 -40.97 -20.30 -27.38
N ALA A 427 -40.13 -19.31 -27.34
CA ALA A 427 -39.10 -19.01 -28.32
C ALA A 427 -37.69 -19.36 -27.86
N GLY A 428 -37.48 -19.52 -26.54
CA GLY A 428 -36.17 -19.82 -25.97
C GLY A 428 -35.90 -19.14 -24.66
N CYS A 429 -34.68 -19.27 -24.18
CA CYS A 429 -34.24 -18.54 -23.01
C CYS A 429 -32.79 -18.01 -23.15
N ILE A 430 -32.50 -16.93 -22.42
CA ILE A 430 -31.19 -16.30 -22.33
C ILE A 430 -30.74 -16.41 -20.88
N VAL A 431 -29.51 -16.90 -20.67
CA VAL A 431 -28.90 -17.04 -19.37
C VAL A 431 -27.94 -15.87 -19.15
N ILE A 432 -28.10 -15.23 -18.03
CA ILE A 432 -27.30 -14.03 -17.65
C ILE A 432 -26.58 -14.33 -16.37
N GLU A 433 -25.28 -14.09 -16.36
CA GLU A 433 -24.40 -14.32 -15.22
C GLU A 433 -23.54 -13.09 -14.94
N ASP A 434 -23.04 -13.00 -13.70
CA ASP A 434 -22.02 -12.03 -13.33
C ASP A 434 -20.66 -12.48 -13.87
N GLU A 435 -20.01 -11.63 -14.67
CA GLU A 435 -18.80 -11.98 -15.41
C GLU A 435 -17.59 -12.09 -14.45
N ILE A 436 -16.89 -13.22 -14.46
CA ILE A 436 -15.64 -13.41 -13.72
C ILE A 436 -14.57 -12.49 -14.32
N LYS A 437 -13.82 -11.77 -13.46
CA LYS A 437 -12.69 -10.93 -13.90
C LYS A 437 -11.63 -11.78 -14.61
N ALA A 438 -11.11 -11.28 -15.70
CA ALA A 438 -10.17 -12.00 -16.55
C ALA A 438 -8.89 -12.47 -15.81
N ASP A 439 -8.44 -11.70 -14.83
CA ASP A 439 -7.25 -12.01 -14.02
C ASP A 439 -7.54 -12.83 -12.75
N ALA A 440 -8.81 -13.02 -12.36
CA ALA A 440 -9.18 -13.75 -11.14
C ALA A 440 -8.65 -15.20 -11.10
N PRO A 441 -8.72 -16.02 -12.19
CA PRO A 441 -8.13 -17.36 -12.18
C PRO A 441 -6.62 -17.33 -11.96
N ALA A 442 -5.91 -16.38 -12.59
CA ALA A 442 -4.47 -16.19 -12.42
C ALA A 442 -4.14 -15.73 -10.99
N ALA A 443 -4.94 -14.83 -10.41
CA ALA A 443 -4.80 -14.37 -9.05
C ALA A 443 -4.86 -15.53 -8.04
N ILE A 444 -5.85 -16.39 -8.13
CA ILE A 444 -5.98 -17.55 -7.23
C ILE A 444 -4.78 -18.50 -7.37
N LYS A 445 -4.34 -18.77 -8.60
CA LYS A 445 -3.15 -19.60 -8.86
C LYS A 445 -1.89 -18.97 -8.26
N LEU A 446 -1.69 -17.65 -8.41
CA LEU A 446 -0.56 -16.94 -7.84
C LEU A 446 -0.60 -16.93 -6.31
N LEU A 447 -1.76 -16.77 -5.67
CA LEU A 447 -1.91 -16.84 -4.23
C LEU A 447 -1.55 -18.23 -3.69
N LYS A 448 -2.04 -19.31 -4.32
CA LYS A 448 -1.68 -20.68 -3.94
C LYS A 448 -0.18 -20.93 -4.10
N SER A 449 0.43 -20.47 -5.21
CA SER A 449 1.88 -20.57 -5.42
C SER A 449 2.69 -19.73 -4.42
N ALA A 450 2.12 -18.64 -3.93
CA ALA A 450 2.69 -17.82 -2.87
C ALA A 450 2.54 -18.44 -1.47
N GLY A 451 1.94 -19.63 -1.32
CA GLY A 451 1.83 -20.36 -0.06
C GLY A 451 0.60 -19.98 0.78
N ILE A 452 -0.44 -19.46 0.15
CA ILE A 452 -1.77 -19.35 0.77
C ILE A 452 -2.32 -20.76 0.93
N ARG A 453 -2.69 -21.11 2.15
CA ARG A 453 -3.15 -22.45 2.51
C ARG A 453 -4.61 -22.69 2.14
N LYS A 454 -5.42 -21.61 2.15
CA LYS A 454 -6.85 -21.71 1.95
C LYS A 454 -7.39 -20.47 1.26
N THR A 455 -8.13 -20.67 0.17
CA THR A 455 -8.87 -19.65 -0.55
C THR A 455 -10.36 -19.93 -0.40
N VAL A 456 -11.13 -18.94 0.06
CA VAL A 456 -12.55 -19.07 0.41
C VAL A 456 -13.35 -18.00 -0.32
N MET A 457 -14.55 -18.31 -0.78
CA MET A 457 -15.49 -17.31 -1.29
C MET A 457 -16.74 -17.26 -0.40
N LEU A 458 -17.19 -16.05 -0.11
CA LEU A 458 -18.47 -15.77 0.54
C LEU A 458 -19.40 -15.08 -0.46
N THR A 459 -20.65 -15.53 -0.56
CA THR A 459 -21.63 -14.90 -1.45
C THR A 459 -23.04 -15.02 -0.89
N GLY A 460 -23.89 -14.03 -1.19
CA GLY A 460 -25.33 -14.11 -0.96
C GLY A 460 -26.10 -14.89 -2.04
N ASP A 461 -25.43 -15.28 -3.12
CA ASP A 461 -26.07 -15.99 -4.23
C ASP A 461 -26.50 -17.41 -3.87
N ALA A 462 -27.40 -17.95 -4.69
CA ALA A 462 -27.84 -19.33 -4.60
C ALA A 462 -26.67 -20.33 -4.71
N ASP A 463 -26.80 -21.46 -4.04
CA ASP A 463 -25.76 -22.48 -3.89
C ASP A 463 -25.18 -22.95 -5.24
N ALA A 464 -26.01 -23.14 -6.25
CA ALA A 464 -25.59 -23.57 -7.59
C ALA A 464 -24.66 -22.52 -8.24
N VAL A 465 -25.00 -21.23 -8.14
CA VAL A 465 -24.19 -20.12 -8.72
C VAL A 465 -22.84 -20.02 -8.01
N GLY A 466 -22.86 -20.01 -6.69
CA GLY A 466 -21.62 -19.93 -5.91
C GLY A 466 -20.67 -21.09 -6.15
N LYS A 467 -21.19 -22.32 -6.22
CA LYS A 467 -20.39 -23.51 -6.52
C LYS A 467 -19.82 -23.52 -7.94
N LYS A 468 -20.58 -23.02 -8.95
CA LYS A 468 -20.10 -22.88 -10.33
C LYS A 468 -18.88 -21.95 -10.38
N VAL A 469 -18.99 -20.75 -9.82
CA VAL A 469 -17.89 -19.77 -9.79
C VAL A 469 -16.68 -20.31 -9.01
N ALA A 470 -16.90 -20.90 -7.84
CA ALA A 470 -15.82 -21.48 -7.02
C ALA A 470 -15.09 -22.62 -7.76
N GLY A 471 -15.82 -23.45 -8.53
CA GLY A 471 -15.25 -24.50 -9.36
C GLY A 471 -14.40 -23.95 -10.50
N GLN A 472 -14.88 -22.92 -11.21
CA GLN A 472 -14.15 -22.27 -12.30
C GLN A 472 -12.86 -21.60 -11.82
N LEU A 473 -12.88 -21.02 -10.61
CA LEU A 473 -11.72 -20.37 -9.99
C LEU A 473 -10.84 -21.33 -9.18
N HIS A 474 -11.21 -22.60 -9.07
CA HIS A 474 -10.51 -23.59 -8.24
C HIS A 474 -10.30 -23.15 -6.79
N LEU A 475 -11.32 -22.54 -6.18
CA LEU A 475 -11.29 -22.16 -4.78
C LEU A 475 -11.40 -23.39 -3.86
N ASP A 476 -10.84 -23.29 -2.64
CA ASP A 476 -10.81 -24.42 -1.72
C ASP A 476 -12.15 -24.59 -0.99
N GLN A 477 -12.87 -23.49 -0.75
CA GLN A 477 -14.18 -23.49 -0.10
C GLN A 477 -15.06 -22.36 -0.62
N VAL A 478 -16.38 -22.57 -0.55
CA VAL A 478 -17.40 -21.56 -0.83
C VAL A 478 -18.53 -21.67 0.20
N TYR A 479 -19.03 -20.51 0.62
CA TYR A 479 -20.24 -20.40 1.44
C TYR A 479 -21.21 -19.50 0.70
N THR A 480 -22.43 -19.97 0.54
CA THR A 480 -23.49 -19.42 -0.31
C THR A 480 -24.69 -19.01 0.53
N GLU A 481 -25.62 -18.27 -0.06
CA GLU A 481 -26.89 -17.85 0.57
C GLU A 481 -26.68 -17.07 1.89
N LEU A 482 -25.56 -16.31 1.99
CA LEU A 482 -25.20 -15.58 3.19
C LEU A 482 -25.85 -14.19 3.22
N LEU A 483 -26.44 -13.84 4.33
CA LEU A 483 -26.76 -12.46 4.67
C LEU A 483 -25.50 -11.71 5.14
N PRO A 484 -25.48 -10.38 5.15
CA PRO A 484 -24.29 -9.60 5.60
C PRO A 484 -23.79 -9.98 6.99
N ALA A 485 -24.68 -10.27 7.94
CA ALA A 485 -24.31 -10.73 9.29
C ALA A 485 -23.65 -12.13 9.25
N ASP A 486 -24.17 -13.04 8.42
CA ASP A 486 -23.62 -14.40 8.30
C ASP A 486 -22.18 -14.37 7.73
N LYS A 487 -21.86 -13.41 6.85
CA LYS A 487 -20.50 -13.22 6.35
C LYS A 487 -19.52 -12.92 7.48
N VAL A 488 -19.92 -12.04 8.43
CA VAL A 488 -19.09 -11.71 9.61
C VAL A 488 -18.86 -12.96 10.46
N ASP A 489 -19.92 -13.70 10.77
CA ASP A 489 -19.84 -14.93 11.58
C ASP A 489 -18.93 -15.98 10.92
N ARG A 490 -19.00 -16.09 9.59
CA ARG A 490 -18.11 -16.99 8.84
C ARG A 490 -16.65 -16.58 8.91
N VAL A 491 -16.36 -15.30 8.77
CA VAL A 491 -14.98 -14.78 8.93
C VAL A 491 -14.49 -15.03 10.35
N GLU A 492 -15.32 -14.82 11.38
CA GLU A 492 -14.95 -15.15 12.77
C GLU A 492 -14.66 -16.64 12.98
N SER A 493 -15.45 -17.50 12.37
CA SER A 493 -15.21 -18.94 12.39
C SER A 493 -13.88 -19.31 11.73
N LEU A 494 -13.54 -18.69 10.59
CA LEU A 494 -12.29 -18.91 9.88
C LEU A 494 -11.08 -18.34 10.66
N LEU A 495 -11.25 -17.22 11.34
CA LEU A 495 -10.23 -16.64 12.23
C LEU A 495 -9.83 -17.60 13.35
N LYS A 496 -10.77 -18.42 13.87
CA LYS A 496 -10.49 -19.44 14.89
C LYS A 496 -9.76 -20.67 14.33
N GLN A 497 -9.81 -20.90 13.01
CA GLN A 497 -9.21 -22.06 12.34
C GLN A 497 -7.79 -21.82 11.81
N LYS A 498 -7.33 -20.57 11.77
CA LYS A 498 -5.98 -20.22 11.33
C LYS A 498 -4.93 -20.64 12.35
N SER A 499 -3.66 -20.75 11.94
CA SER A 499 -2.56 -20.98 12.87
C SER A 499 -2.35 -19.78 13.81
N GLU A 500 -1.69 -19.98 14.94
CA GLU A 500 -1.45 -18.94 15.96
C GLU A 500 -0.75 -17.70 15.37
N LYS A 501 0.15 -17.88 14.42
CA LYS A 501 0.90 -16.81 13.74
C LYS A 501 0.32 -16.44 12.37
N GLY A 502 -0.60 -17.24 11.85
CA GLY A 502 -1.24 -17.00 10.55
C GLY A 502 -2.23 -15.85 10.61
N MET A 503 -2.40 -15.15 9.50
CA MET A 503 -3.35 -14.06 9.34
C MET A 503 -4.39 -14.42 8.29
N LEU A 504 -5.60 -13.85 8.43
CA LEU A 504 -6.69 -13.94 7.48
C LEU A 504 -6.88 -12.59 6.81
N ALA A 505 -6.81 -12.57 5.48
CA ALA A 505 -7.20 -11.41 4.68
C ALA A 505 -8.62 -11.59 4.13
N PHE A 506 -9.45 -10.56 4.26
CA PHE A 506 -10.74 -10.49 3.56
C PHE A 506 -10.64 -9.47 2.43
N VAL A 507 -11.17 -9.84 1.27
CA VAL A 507 -11.16 -9.03 0.05
C VAL A 507 -12.61 -8.75 -0.37
N GLY A 508 -12.98 -7.49 -0.49
CA GLY A 508 -14.31 -7.04 -0.86
C GLY A 508 -14.30 -5.71 -1.62
N ASP A 509 -15.47 -5.25 -2.06
CA ASP A 509 -15.65 -3.95 -2.74
C ASP A 509 -15.67 -2.73 -1.79
N GLY A 510 -15.79 -2.97 -0.50
CA GLY A 510 -15.75 -1.97 0.56
C GLY A 510 -17.06 -1.25 0.87
N ILE A 511 -18.05 -1.30 -0.01
CA ILE A 511 -19.33 -0.61 0.20
C ILE A 511 -20.25 -1.43 1.12
N ASN A 512 -20.46 -2.70 0.76
CA ASN A 512 -21.37 -3.60 1.47
C ASN A 512 -20.64 -4.43 2.53
N ASP A 513 -19.34 -4.60 2.40
CA ASP A 513 -18.52 -5.50 3.22
C ASP A 513 -17.69 -4.78 4.30
N ALA A 514 -17.90 -3.47 4.53
CA ALA A 514 -17.15 -2.71 5.53
C ALA A 514 -17.09 -3.38 6.92
N PRO A 515 -18.17 -3.98 7.46
CA PRO A 515 -18.11 -4.70 8.74
C PRO A 515 -17.22 -5.95 8.67
N VAL A 516 -17.18 -6.63 7.54
CA VAL A 516 -16.38 -7.84 7.32
C VAL A 516 -14.90 -7.48 7.14
N LEU A 517 -14.63 -6.41 6.37
CA LEU A 517 -13.28 -5.83 6.20
C LEU A 517 -12.65 -5.47 7.55
N ALA A 518 -13.40 -4.76 8.39
CA ALA A 518 -12.94 -4.35 9.72
C ALA A 518 -12.74 -5.52 10.69
N ARG A 519 -13.39 -6.66 10.45
CA ARG A 519 -13.29 -7.85 11.33
C ARG A 519 -12.12 -8.76 11.01
N ALA A 520 -11.64 -8.76 9.78
CA ALA A 520 -10.49 -9.54 9.34
C ALA A 520 -9.19 -9.08 10.01
N ASP A 521 -8.12 -9.90 9.98
CA ASP A 521 -6.78 -9.44 10.38
C ASP A 521 -6.23 -8.38 9.40
N VAL A 522 -6.64 -8.47 8.12
CA VAL A 522 -6.36 -7.48 7.08
C VAL A 522 -7.58 -7.37 6.16
N GLY A 523 -8.18 -6.19 6.11
CA GLY A 523 -9.21 -5.84 5.15
C GLY A 523 -8.59 -5.27 3.87
N ILE A 524 -8.91 -5.87 2.71
CA ILE A 524 -8.43 -5.44 1.39
C ILE A 524 -9.62 -4.97 0.56
N ALA A 525 -9.66 -3.71 0.19
CA ALA A 525 -10.69 -3.18 -0.71
C ALA A 525 -10.23 -3.21 -2.17
N MET A 526 -11.16 -3.57 -3.06
CA MET A 526 -10.98 -3.60 -4.51
C MET A 526 -11.44 -2.28 -5.14
N GLY A 527 -10.79 -1.88 -6.25
CA GLY A 527 -11.27 -0.81 -7.13
C GLY A 527 -11.40 0.57 -6.45
N GLY A 528 -10.48 0.92 -5.53
CA GLY A 528 -10.56 2.10 -4.68
C GLY A 528 -10.63 3.48 -5.36
N LEU A 529 -10.52 3.53 -6.68
CA LEU A 529 -10.68 4.75 -7.46
C LEU A 529 -12.17 5.10 -7.56
N GLY A 530 -12.68 5.89 -6.62
CA GLY A 530 -14.07 6.39 -6.62
C GLY A 530 -14.91 5.98 -5.41
N SER A 531 -14.46 5.06 -4.56
CA SER A 531 -15.18 4.69 -3.33
C SER A 531 -14.43 5.18 -2.08
N ASP A 532 -14.82 6.35 -1.58
CA ASP A 532 -14.29 6.90 -0.34
C ASP A 532 -14.55 5.96 0.86
N ALA A 533 -15.72 5.30 0.88
CA ALA A 533 -16.07 4.33 1.92
C ALA A 533 -15.15 3.10 1.92
N ALA A 534 -14.77 2.60 0.74
CA ALA A 534 -13.82 1.50 0.61
C ALA A 534 -12.42 1.89 1.10
N ILE A 535 -11.98 3.10 0.69
CA ILE A 535 -10.70 3.64 1.15
C ILE A 535 -10.68 3.78 2.67
N GLU A 536 -11.76 4.22 3.31
CA GLU A 536 -11.82 4.43 4.75
C GLU A 536 -11.86 3.11 5.54
N ALA A 537 -12.67 2.16 5.10
CA ALA A 537 -12.92 0.91 5.83
C ALA A 537 -11.78 -0.11 5.76
N ALA A 538 -11.01 -0.14 4.66
CA ALA A 538 -9.98 -1.16 4.44
C ALA A 538 -8.60 -0.76 5.00
N ASP A 539 -7.77 -1.75 5.29
CA ASP A 539 -6.36 -1.60 5.70
C ASP A 539 -5.41 -1.53 4.50
N VAL A 540 -5.83 -2.15 3.40
CA VAL A 540 -5.12 -2.20 2.12
C VAL A 540 -6.12 -1.89 1.02
N VAL A 541 -5.76 -1.03 0.08
CA VAL A 541 -6.62 -0.62 -1.03
C VAL A 541 -5.93 -0.94 -2.36
N LEU A 542 -6.59 -1.70 -3.20
CA LEU A 542 -6.19 -1.89 -4.60
C LEU A 542 -6.78 -0.74 -5.41
N MET A 543 -5.92 0.06 -6.03
CA MET A 543 -6.35 1.20 -6.84
C MET A 543 -6.96 0.78 -8.17
N THR A 544 -6.65 -0.43 -8.62
CA THR A 544 -7.21 -1.08 -9.81
C THR A 544 -8.11 -2.22 -9.43
N ASP A 545 -8.90 -2.67 -10.38
CA ASP A 545 -9.86 -3.75 -10.19
C ASP A 545 -9.26 -5.13 -10.51
N GLU A 546 -7.97 -5.33 -10.15
CA GLU A 546 -7.16 -6.52 -10.47
C GLU A 546 -6.83 -7.35 -9.21
N PRO A 547 -7.52 -8.47 -8.96
CA PRO A 547 -7.22 -9.39 -7.84
C PRO A 547 -5.79 -9.93 -7.82
N SER A 548 -5.12 -10.03 -8.96
CA SER A 548 -3.75 -10.53 -9.06
C SER A 548 -2.73 -9.68 -8.27
N LYS A 549 -3.00 -8.40 -8.06
CA LYS A 549 -2.16 -7.49 -7.27
C LYS A 549 -2.06 -7.88 -5.79
N ILE A 550 -3.03 -8.65 -5.28
CA ILE A 550 -2.98 -9.19 -3.91
C ILE A 550 -1.76 -10.11 -3.74
N ALA A 551 -1.53 -11.01 -4.69
CA ALA A 551 -0.35 -11.88 -4.64
C ALA A 551 0.96 -11.08 -4.78
N ALA A 552 0.96 -10.02 -5.58
CA ALA A 552 2.12 -9.15 -5.77
C ALA A 552 2.47 -8.39 -4.47
N VAL A 553 1.48 -7.78 -3.81
CA VAL A 553 1.72 -7.07 -2.54
C VAL A 553 2.14 -8.02 -1.41
N MET A 554 1.60 -9.23 -1.34
CA MET A 554 2.05 -10.25 -0.38
C MET A 554 3.52 -10.64 -0.61
N LYS A 555 3.96 -10.73 -1.86
CA LYS A 555 5.37 -10.98 -2.20
C LYS A 555 6.28 -9.83 -1.75
N ILE A 556 5.83 -8.58 -1.94
CA ILE A 556 6.54 -7.37 -1.45
C ILE A 556 6.62 -7.41 0.07
N ALA A 557 5.52 -7.69 0.75
CA ALA A 557 5.43 -7.79 2.20
C ALA A 557 6.44 -8.82 2.76
N ARG A 558 6.45 -10.04 2.23
CA ARG A 558 7.40 -11.08 2.63
C ARG A 558 8.86 -10.71 2.38
N LYS A 559 9.14 -10.05 1.24
CA LYS A 559 10.48 -9.53 0.95
C LYS A 559 10.91 -8.49 1.98
N THR A 560 10.01 -7.58 2.34
CA THR A 560 10.26 -6.52 3.33
C THR A 560 10.58 -7.11 4.70
N ILE A 561 9.77 -8.05 5.19
CA ILE A 561 10.01 -8.76 6.45
C ILE A 561 11.34 -9.53 6.42
N ARG A 562 11.67 -10.19 5.32
CA ARG A 562 12.95 -10.88 5.15
C ARG A 562 14.13 -9.91 5.26
N ILE A 563 14.05 -8.75 4.63
CA ILE A 563 15.09 -7.71 4.70
C ILE A 563 15.21 -7.17 6.13
N ALA A 564 14.08 -6.87 6.81
CA ALA A 564 14.09 -6.45 8.20
C ALA A 564 14.76 -7.49 9.11
N ASN A 565 14.41 -8.77 8.97
CA ASN A 565 15.03 -9.85 9.73
C ASN A 565 16.54 -10.03 9.42
N GLN A 566 16.96 -9.87 8.15
CA GLN A 566 18.38 -9.87 7.79
C GLN A 566 19.13 -8.75 8.51
N ASN A 567 18.56 -7.54 8.56
CA ASN A 567 19.17 -6.43 9.26
C ASN A 567 19.25 -6.66 10.77
N ILE A 568 18.21 -7.26 11.38
CA ILE A 568 18.20 -7.61 12.80
C ILE A 568 19.33 -8.60 13.11
N VAL A 569 19.39 -9.72 12.40
CA VAL A 569 20.38 -10.77 12.65
C VAL A 569 21.80 -10.27 12.39
N PHE A 570 22.01 -9.53 11.30
CA PHE A 570 23.32 -8.98 10.96
C PHE A 570 23.79 -7.95 12.00
N ALA A 571 22.94 -6.97 12.33
CA ALA A 571 23.31 -5.90 13.26
C ALA A 571 23.56 -6.44 14.67
N LEU A 572 22.69 -7.31 15.18
CA LEU A 572 22.88 -7.92 16.50
C LEU A 572 24.10 -8.84 16.54
N GLY A 573 24.32 -9.64 15.48
CA GLY A 573 25.46 -10.56 15.41
C GLY A 573 26.79 -9.83 15.42
N VAL A 574 26.96 -8.80 14.58
CA VAL A 574 28.19 -7.99 14.56
C VAL A 574 28.39 -7.25 15.88
N LYS A 575 27.32 -6.64 16.42
CA LYS A 575 27.41 -5.95 17.71
C LYS A 575 27.83 -6.86 18.85
N PHE A 576 27.23 -8.03 18.97
CA PHE A 576 27.58 -8.98 20.02
C PHE A 576 29.06 -9.42 19.92
N LEU A 577 29.54 -9.67 18.68
CA LEU A 577 30.95 -9.98 18.45
C LEU A 577 31.87 -8.84 18.90
N VAL A 578 31.58 -7.61 18.48
CA VAL A 578 32.43 -6.44 18.78
C VAL A 578 32.37 -6.08 20.27
N LEU A 579 31.21 -6.26 20.94
CA LEU A 579 31.09 -6.11 22.40
C LEU A 579 31.99 -7.07 23.17
N ILE A 580 32.05 -8.35 22.75
CA ILE A 580 32.96 -9.34 23.37
C ILE A 580 34.41 -8.91 23.15
N LEU A 581 34.80 -8.53 21.95
CA LEU A 581 36.15 -8.08 21.63
C LEU A 581 36.53 -6.82 22.42
N GLY A 582 35.60 -5.88 22.59
CA GLY A 582 35.79 -4.66 23.39
C GLY A 582 35.99 -4.96 24.88
N ALA A 583 35.16 -5.84 25.45
CA ALA A 583 35.27 -6.25 26.84
C ALA A 583 36.60 -7.00 27.12
N LEU A 584 37.07 -7.80 26.16
CA LEU A 584 38.36 -8.48 26.25
C LEU A 584 39.57 -7.54 26.01
N GLY A 585 39.35 -6.33 25.55
CA GLY A 585 40.40 -5.34 25.28
C GLY A 585 41.07 -5.45 23.90
N TYR A 586 40.49 -6.25 22.99
CA TYR A 586 40.98 -6.37 21.60
C TYR A 586 40.45 -5.28 20.65
N ALA A 587 39.37 -4.60 21.02
CA ALA A 587 38.83 -3.51 20.24
C ALA A 587 39.11 -2.17 20.94
N ASN A 588 39.63 -1.20 20.20
CA ASN A 588 39.75 0.20 20.62
C ASN A 588 38.49 0.98 20.23
N MET A 589 38.39 2.22 20.71
CA MET A 589 37.22 3.07 20.50
C MET A 589 37.01 3.43 19.01
N TRP A 590 38.08 3.55 18.23
CA TRP A 590 38.02 3.73 16.77
C TRP A 590 37.34 2.56 16.04
N ALA A 591 37.79 1.35 16.35
CA ALA A 591 37.21 0.14 15.78
C ALA A 591 35.73 -0.02 16.14
N ALA A 592 35.37 0.39 17.37
CA ALA A 592 34.02 0.37 17.88
C ALA A 592 33.08 1.25 17.04
N VAL A 593 33.44 2.52 16.83
CA VAL A 593 32.63 3.47 16.07
C VAL A 593 32.60 3.11 14.58
N PHE A 594 33.74 2.71 14.01
CA PHE A 594 33.79 2.29 12.62
C PHE A 594 32.88 1.08 12.36
N ALA A 595 32.85 0.10 13.27
CA ALA A 595 31.96 -1.04 13.18
C ALA A 595 30.49 -0.60 13.27
N ASP A 596 30.13 0.30 14.20
CA ASP A 596 28.74 0.76 14.38
C ASP A 596 28.22 1.54 13.15
N VAL A 597 29.00 2.50 12.68
CA VAL A 597 28.66 3.28 11.46
C VAL A 597 28.63 2.39 10.23
N GLY A 598 29.60 1.49 10.08
CA GLY A 598 29.66 0.54 8.95
C GLY A 598 28.45 -0.40 8.91
N VAL A 599 28.07 -0.97 10.04
CA VAL A 599 26.87 -1.81 10.16
C VAL A 599 25.60 -1.02 9.82
N SER A 600 25.51 0.22 10.29
CA SER A 600 24.37 1.10 10.01
C SER A 600 24.24 1.39 8.52
N ILE A 601 25.34 1.71 7.84
CA ILE A 601 25.37 1.94 6.38
C ILE A 601 24.93 0.70 5.61
N ILE A 602 25.48 -0.47 5.93
CA ILE A 602 25.13 -1.74 5.28
C ILE A 602 23.64 -2.05 5.49
N ALA A 603 23.12 -1.90 6.71
CA ALA A 603 21.73 -2.14 7.04
C ALA A 603 20.78 -1.18 6.29
N ILE A 604 21.15 0.11 6.14
CA ILE A 604 20.40 1.09 5.37
C ILE A 604 20.40 0.73 3.87
N LEU A 605 21.55 0.38 3.31
CA LEU A 605 21.64 -0.05 1.91
C LEU A 605 20.82 -1.32 1.63
N ASN A 606 20.80 -2.26 2.58
CA ASN A 606 19.95 -3.44 2.48
C ASN A 606 18.45 -3.06 2.57
N ALA A 607 18.07 -2.14 3.46
CA ALA A 607 16.70 -1.65 3.61
C ALA A 607 16.15 -1.02 2.32
N ILE A 608 16.97 -0.23 1.60
CA ILE A 608 16.60 0.38 0.31
C ILE A 608 16.22 -0.68 -0.75
N ARG A 609 16.70 -1.92 -0.64
CA ARG A 609 16.32 -3.01 -1.55
C ARG A 609 14.84 -3.39 -1.44
N ALA A 610 14.16 -3.04 -0.34
CA ALA A 610 12.72 -3.25 -0.19
C ALA A 610 11.92 -2.45 -1.24
N MET A 611 12.40 -1.27 -1.63
CA MET A 611 11.77 -0.42 -2.64
C MET A 611 11.84 -0.99 -4.07
N ARG A 612 12.78 -1.90 -4.35
CA ARG A 612 12.96 -2.49 -5.69
C ARG A 612 11.99 -3.65 -5.86
N VAL A 613 10.89 -3.40 -6.54
CA VAL A 613 9.89 -4.42 -6.90
C VAL A 613 10.27 -5.01 -8.26
N LYS A 614 10.52 -6.32 -8.32
CA LYS A 614 10.37 -7.08 -9.56
C LYS A 614 8.95 -7.62 -9.53
N LEU A 615 8.09 -7.09 -10.38
CA LEU A 615 6.78 -7.69 -10.63
C LEU A 615 6.99 -9.14 -11.08
N PRO A 616 6.19 -10.10 -10.60
CA PRO A 616 6.09 -11.37 -11.31
C PRO A 616 5.61 -11.05 -12.74
N ASP A 617 6.06 -11.84 -13.72
CA ASP A 617 5.51 -11.80 -15.08
C ASP A 617 4.00 -12.05 -14.94
N MET A 618 3.23 -10.97 -14.90
CA MET A 618 1.78 -11.05 -14.94
C MET A 618 1.43 -11.44 -16.36
N PRO A 619 0.56 -12.42 -16.58
CA PRO A 619 0.07 -12.69 -17.92
C PRO A 619 -0.51 -11.37 -18.44
N ALA A 620 0.04 -10.87 -19.55
CA ALA A 620 -0.53 -9.75 -20.26
C ALA A 620 -2.01 -10.09 -20.47
N GLY A 621 -2.89 -9.21 -19.96
CA GLY A 621 -4.32 -9.35 -20.18
C GLY A 621 -4.51 -9.62 -21.67
N SER A 622 -5.21 -10.66 -22.01
CA SER A 622 -5.53 -11.01 -23.38
C SER A 622 -6.12 -9.77 -24.02
N THR A 623 -5.33 -9.10 -24.84
CA THR A 623 -5.84 -8.11 -25.78
C THR A 623 -6.89 -8.82 -26.61
N ASN A 624 -8.16 -8.58 -26.33
CA ASN A 624 -9.22 -8.89 -27.26
C ASN A 624 -8.91 -8.10 -28.54
N GLN A 625 -8.40 -8.84 -29.52
CA GLN A 625 -8.57 -8.50 -30.93
C GLN A 625 -10.03 -8.84 -31.25
N GLY A 626 -10.81 -7.83 -31.54
CA GLY A 626 -12.18 -7.97 -32.02
C GLY A 626 -12.89 -6.65 -31.90
#